data_7fceb3692d62a0afb9cdf4ff39e2445b
#
_entry.id   7fceb3692d62a0afb9cdf4ff39e2445b
#
_cell.length_a   1.000
_cell.length_b   1.000
_cell.length_c   1.000
_cell.angle_alpha   90.00
_cell.angle_beta   90.00
_cell.angle_gamma   90.00
#
_symmetry.space_group_name_H-M   'P 1'
#
loop_
_entity.id
_entity.type
_entity.pdbx_description
1 polymer ?
#
loop_
_entity_poly.entity_id
_entity_poly.type
_entity_poly.pdbx_seq_one_letter_code
_entity_poly.pdbx_strand_id
1 'polypeptide(L)'
;MKLILRRLFLWSWVLTLPLAITGGYLIVRTLDRFYTFQIRYDPRPINTTLGDNLRYEINHLLQTLRVKSTVRGIRQQTDLPRISLVVPEANLAQLRSHMPQSGFQYATGGIFIDGKLKKAKIKYRGDFSYHWRWDKKSIRVKTKKSALFEGLRVFNLQAPKNSKQLNNFLSLKLAKTFNLLAPRTELVRHYLNGTDRGIYFFVEQPSETTLRNANLMPGDIYRGEMVGKDKYSFLGLKSGDRRWLFDSASFWDKVAINNHYNPRSFAPLKKLIELTKAHKAEQSQAALSEIMDMEAWGRFSVFETLASTKHSSNSHNWRLYYDPWRGRLFPLVWDPAGWIWSPRPSGFPVISSDLHKLLFRNSDFLRARNNALKEFFRSGKDQGFLRLVSDSIKTMETEIQTDAFLRPADVTKVTNAMHKLQKQIQTTFATTKKHWIGNKISGARFHYHSAGLDLLVDGNRPVQAMRLMFDEKLADSITAKVHFETPGGKKVVDLPSGIIETDPNSIALYASFLPDLAIDYEARPLAELQVSPGYYQITFTGLNSDLRLTGLDIDRGDGWVPAQPGDSITPT
;
A
#
# COMPACT_ATOMS: atom_id res chain seq x y z
N MET A 1 32.77 -60.80 -21.62
CA MET A 1 31.37 -60.45 -21.42
C MET A 1 30.99 -60.29 -19.93
N LYS A 2 31.23 -61.27 -19.05
CA LYS A 2 30.88 -61.18 -17.60
C LYS A 2 31.56 -60.00 -16.87
N LEU A 3 32.83 -59.66 -17.18
CA LEU A 3 33.55 -58.59 -16.55
C LEU A 3 33.01 -57.19 -16.96
N ILE A 4 32.60 -57.05 -18.21
CA ILE A 4 31.97 -55.81 -18.75
C ILE A 4 30.61 -55.58 -18.12
N LEU A 5 29.79 -56.62 -18.01
CA LEU A 5 28.46 -56.56 -17.36
C LEU A 5 28.58 -56.19 -15.87
N ARG A 6 29.60 -56.72 -15.18
CA ARG A 6 29.86 -56.40 -13.77
C ARG A 6 30.34 -54.97 -13.58
N ARG A 7 31.15 -54.43 -14.49
CA ARG A 7 31.54 -53.02 -14.50
C ARG A 7 30.36 -52.10 -14.82
N LEU A 8 29.54 -52.42 -15.81
CA LEU A 8 28.33 -51.65 -16.14
C LEU A 8 27.33 -51.67 -14.98
N PHE A 9 27.20 -52.80 -14.28
CA PHE A 9 26.35 -52.89 -13.08
C PHE A 9 26.89 -52.03 -11.94
N LEU A 10 28.17 -52.06 -11.66
CA LEU A 10 28.80 -51.18 -10.64
C LEU A 10 28.68 -49.71 -11.01
N TRP A 11 28.92 -49.34 -12.25
CA TRP A 11 28.75 -47.96 -12.72
C TRP A 11 27.28 -47.50 -12.66
N SER A 12 26.32 -48.39 -12.91
CA SER A 12 24.91 -48.03 -12.75
C SER A 12 24.56 -47.69 -11.30
N TRP A 13 25.11 -48.42 -10.32
CA TRP A 13 24.92 -48.09 -8.89
C TRP A 13 25.58 -46.76 -8.49
N VAL A 14 26.74 -46.44 -9.03
CA VAL A 14 27.44 -45.18 -8.79
C VAL A 14 26.62 -43.99 -9.27
N LEU A 15 25.83 -44.16 -10.32
CA LEU A 15 24.96 -43.08 -10.85
C LEU A 15 23.58 -43.09 -10.22
N THR A 16 22.96 -44.25 -10.04
CA THR A 16 21.58 -44.37 -9.55
C THR A 16 21.45 -44.08 -8.06
N LEU A 17 22.43 -44.46 -7.24
CA LEU A 17 22.37 -44.25 -5.79
C LEU A 17 22.36 -42.77 -5.41
N PRO A 18 23.26 -41.92 -5.93
CA PRO A 18 23.18 -40.46 -5.68
C PRO A 18 21.89 -39.81 -6.19
N LEU A 19 21.37 -40.29 -7.34
CA LEU A 19 20.09 -39.81 -7.88
C LEU A 19 18.92 -40.21 -6.98
N ALA A 20 18.90 -41.46 -6.47
CA ALA A 20 17.86 -41.90 -5.56
C ALA A 20 17.91 -41.16 -4.21
N ILE A 21 19.11 -40.92 -3.66
CA ILE A 21 19.28 -40.13 -2.42
C ILE A 21 18.81 -38.68 -2.64
N THR A 22 19.23 -38.07 -3.75
CA THR A 22 18.80 -36.69 -4.09
C THR A 22 17.31 -36.62 -4.33
N GLY A 23 16.74 -37.58 -5.05
CA GLY A 23 15.29 -37.67 -5.27
C GLY A 23 14.50 -37.82 -3.97
N GLY A 24 14.94 -38.76 -3.11
CA GLY A 24 14.36 -38.93 -1.77
C GLY A 24 14.44 -37.67 -0.92
N TYR A 25 15.59 -37.03 -0.90
CA TYR A 25 15.75 -35.74 -0.22
C TYR A 25 14.77 -34.66 -0.75
N LEU A 26 14.66 -34.51 -2.07
CA LEU A 26 13.75 -33.55 -2.68
C LEU A 26 12.28 -33.85 -2.36
N ILE A 27 11.89 -35.14 -2.35
CA ILE A 27 10.53 -35.53 -1.97
C ILE A 27 10.24 -35.16 -0.51
N VAL A 28 11.11 -35.54 0.41
CA VAL A 28 10.94 -35.21 1.84
C VAL A 28 10.86 -33.73 2.05
N ARG A 29 11.74 -32.94 1.43
CA ARG A 29 11.74 -31.49 1.53
C ARG A 29 10.48 -30.86 0.92
N THR A 30 10.00 -31.40 -0.19
CA THR A 30 8.78 -30.94 -0.86
C THR A 30 7.56 -31.17 0.03
N LEU A 31 7.43 -32.36 0.60
CA LEU A 31 6.34 -32.72 1.50
C LEU A 31 6.38 -31.88 2.79
N ASP A 32 7.54 -31.79 3.45
CA ASP A 32 7.73 -30.97 4.65
C ASP A 32 7.34 -29.52 4.38
N ARG A 33 7.78 -28.94 3.28
CA ARG A 33 7.43 -27.59 2.89
C ARG A 33 5.95 -27.42 2.60
N PHE A 34 5.35 -28.34 1.84
CA PHE A 34 3.94 -28.30 1.49
C PHE A 34 3.07 -28.36 2.75
N TYR A 35 3.31 -29.34 3.63
CA TYR A 35 2.54 -29.47 4.87
C TYR A 35 2.78 -28.31 5.84
N THR A 36 4.01 -27.85 5.98
CA THR A 36 4.32 -26.70 6.83
C THR A 36 3.59 -25.45 6.38
N PHE A 37 3.46 -25.26 5.07
CA PHE A 37 2.73 -24.14 4.50
C PHE A 37 1.23 -24.25 4.67
N GLN A 38 0.66 -25.38 4.29
CA GLN A 38 -0.78 -25.61 4.30
C GLN A 38 -1.35 -25.64 5.73
N ILE A 39 -0.61 -26.22 6.67
CA ILE A 39 -1.15 -26.54 7.99
C ILE A 39 -0.81 -25.49 9.03
N ARG A 40 0.38 -24.87 8.95
CA ARG A 40 0.91 -24.04 10.05
C ARG A 40 0.85 -22.55 9.82
N TYR A 41 0.84 -22.08 8.58
CA TYR A 41 1.13 -20.68 8.32
C TYR A 41 -0.06 -19.85 7.84
N ASP A 42 -0.85 -20.33 6.91
CA ASP A 42 -1.95 -19.54 6.36
C ASP A 42 -3.21 -20.40 6.23
N PRO A 43 -4.29 -20.06 6.94
CA PRO A 43 -5.58 -20.70 6.76
C PRO A 43 -6.20 -20.39 5.39
N ARG A 44 -5.68 -19.38 4.65
CA ARG A 44 -6.10 -19.15 3.28
C ARG A 44 -5.46 -20.20 2.37
N PRO A 45 -6.19 -20.76 1.41
CA PRO A 45 -5.62 -21.68 0.45
C PRO A 45 -4.52 -20.95 -0.32
N ILE A 46 -3.26 -21.20 0.07
CA ILE A 46 -2.15 -20.85 -0.79
C ILE A 46 -2.25 -21.84 -1.95
N ASN A 47 -2.63 -21.33 -3.11
CA ASN A 47 -2.73 -22.14 -4.34
C ASN A 47 -1.34 -22.59 -4.83
N THR A 48 -0.57 -23.26 -3.96
CA THR A 48 0.70 -23.88 -4.32
C THR A 48 0.50 -25.37 -4.38
N THR A 49 0.69 -25.92 -5.55
CA THR A 49 0.63 -27.37 -5.76
C THR A 49 1.89 -28.06 -5.22
N LEU A 50 1.84 -29.37 -5.03
CA LEU A 50 3.04 -30.17 -4.75
C LEU A 50 4.12 -29.95 -5.82
N GLY A 51 3.71 -29.82 -7.09
CA GLY A 51 4.61 -29.55 -8.22
C GLY A 51 5.33 -28.19 -8.09
N ASP A 52 4.65 -27.14 -7.61
CA ASP A 52 5.28 -25.83 -7.37
C ASP A 52 6.31 -25.90 -6.25
N ASN A 53 6.03 -26.66 -5.20
CA ASN A 53 6.97 -26.87 -4.11
C ASN A 53 8.17 -27.72 -4.54
N LEU A 54 7.97 -28.78 -5.35
CA LEU A 54 9.05 -29.58 -5.92
C LEU A 54 9.95 -28.74 -6.83
N ARG A 55 9.37 -27.98 -7.74
CA ARG A 55 10.10 -27.05 -8.61
C ARG A 55 10.92 -26.05 -7.80
N TYR A 56 10.37 -25.57 -6.69
CA TYR A 56 11.10 -24.70 -5.79
C TYR A 56 12.31 -25.41 -5.16
N GLU A 57 12.16 -26.62 -4.62
CA GLU A 57 13.26 -27.36 -3.99
C GLU A 57 14.37 -27.70 -5.00
N ILE A 58 14.01 -28.07 -6.22
CA ILE A 58 14.99 -28.30 -7.30
C ILE A 58 15.78 -27.01 -7.59
N ASN A 59 15.06 -25.89 -7.79
CA ASN A 59 15.71 -24.61 -8.03
C ASN A 59 16.59 -24.17 -6.86
N HIS A 60 16.16 -24.42 -5.63
CA HIS A 60 16.94 -24.14 -4.43
C HIS A 60 18.25 -24.95 -4.39
N LEU A 61 18.18 -26.26 -4.66
CA LEU A 61 19.35 -27.12 -4.71
C LEU A 61 20.35 -26.63 -5.77
N LEU A 62 19.88 -26.41 -7.01
CA LEU A 62 20.70 -25.91 -8.11
C LEU A 62 21.33 -24.55 -7.79
N GLN A 63 20.58 -23.66 -7.18
CA GLN A 63 21.10 -22.34 -6.78
C GLN A 63 22.13 -22.44 -5.66
N THR A 64 21.93 -23.32 -4.68
CA THR A 64 22.88 -23.57 -3.59
C THR A 64 24.20 -24.09 -4.13
N LEU A 65 24.17 -25.05 -5.06
CA LEU A 65 25.34 -25.58 -5.73
C LEU A 65 26.08 -24.49 -6.51
N ARG A 66 25.35 -23.69 -7.28
CA ARG A 66 25.90 -22.56 -8.04
C ARG A 66 26.55 -21.53 -7.14
N VAL A 67 25.86 -21.09 -6.07
CA VAL A 67 26.41 -20.10 -5.13
C VAL A 67 27.70 -20.62 -4.50
N LYS A 68 27.74 -21.88 -4.07
CA LYS A 68 28.96 -22.49 -3.52
C LYS A 68 30.10 -22.52 -4.52
N SER A 69 29.84 -22.69 -5.81
CA SER A 69 30.87 -22.72 -6.86
C SER A 69 31.35 -21.30 -7.28
N THR A 70 30.47 -20.30 -7.21
CA THR A 70 30.74 -18.94 -7.74
C THR A 70 31.34 -18.00 -6.68
N VAL A 71 31.00 -18.18 -5.39
CA VAL A 71 31.32 -17.23 -4.31
C VAL A 71 32.78 -17.36 -3.79
N ARG A 72 33.55 -18.32 -4.25
CA ARG A 72 34.97 -18.42 -3.86
C ARG A 72 35.79 -17.38 -4.60
N GLY A 73 35.85 -16.16 -4.09
CA GLY A 73 36.96 -15.25 -4.38
C GLY A 73 36.67 -13.94 -5.11
N ILE A 74 35.43 -13.60 -5.48
CA ILE A 74 35.21 -12.31 -6.16
C ILE A 74 34.78 -11.25 -5.13
N ARG A 75 35.72 -10.45 -4.68
CA ARG A 75 35.43 -9.14 -4.08
C ARG A 75 34.96 -8.23 -5.21
N GLN A 76 33.65 -8.01 -5.30
CA GLN A 76 33.14 -7.09 -6.29
C GLN A 76 33.24 -5.66 -5.77
N GLN A 77 33.72 -4.77 -6.61
CA GLN A 77 33.58 -3.34 -6.42
C GLN A 77 32.09 -3.02 -6.56
N THR A 78 31.54 -2.33 -5.57
CA THR A 78 30.16 -1.84 -5.57
C THR A 78 30.17 -0.45 -5.00
N ASP A 79 29.41 0.45 -5.61
CA ASP A 79 29.17 1.80 -5.12
C ASP A 79 28.05 1.85 -4.07
N LEU A 80 27.34 0.72 -3.87
CA LEU A 80 26.30 0.64 -2.89
C LEU A 80 26.83 0.58 -1.45
N PRO A 81 26.16 1.23 -0.49
CA PRO A 81 26.48 1.07 0.93
C PRO A 81 26.49 -0.40 1.33
N ARG A 82 27.50 -0.79 2.12
CA ARG A 82 27.69 -2.17 2.56
C ARG A 82 27.16 -2.39 3.96
N ILE A 83 26.35 -3.44 4.14
CA ILE A 83 25.87 -3.87 5.45
C ILE A 83 26.36 -5.29 5.71
N SER A 84 27.24 -5.43 6.69
CA SER A 84 27.86 -6.71 7.05
C SER A 84 27.34 -7.22 8.38
N LEU A 85 26.78 -8.42 8.35
CA LEU A 85 26.31 -9.14 9.54
C LEU A 85 27.20 -10.36 9.80
N VAL A 86 27.40 -10.65 11.07
CA VAL A 86 28.06 -11.87 11.54
C VAL A 86 27.10 -12.62 12.45
N VAL A 87 26.78 -13.85 12.10
CA VAL A 87 25.82 -14.68 12.85
C VAL A 87 26.43 -16.08 13.00
N PRO A 88 26.60 -16.59 14.22
CA PRO A 88 27.06 -17.95 14.44
C PRO A 88 26.20 -18.96 13.67
N GLU A 89 26.82 -20.00 13.11
CA GLU A 89 26.09 -20.97 12.28
C GLU A 89 25.00 -21.70 13.06
N ALA A 90 25.23 -22.00 14.35
CA ALA A 90 24.20 -22.56 15.23
C ALA A 90 22.96 -21.66 15.33
N ASN A 91 23.16 -20.33 15.39
CA ASN A 91 22.06 -19.36 15.45
C ASN A 91 21.34 -19.24 14.09
N LEU A 92 22.06 -19.36 12.97
CA LEU A 92 21.44 -19.44 11.64
C LEU A 92 20.63 -20.74 11.48
N ALA A 93 21.16 -21.86 11.98
CA ALA A 93 20.45 -23.15 12.01
C ALA A 93 19.18 -23.06 12.85
N GLN A 94 19.24 -22.43 14.03
CA GLN A 94 18.06 -22.15 14.86
C GLN A 94 17.01 -21.31 14.11
N LEU A 95 17.41 -20.23 13.44
CA LEU A 95 16.49 -19.42 12.65
C LEU A 95 15.86 -20.23 11.50
N ARG A 96 16.61 -21.14 10.88
CA ARG A 96 16.10 -22.04 9.83
C ARG A 96 15.11 -23.08 10.36
N SER A 97 15.41 -23.67 11.52
CA SER A 97 14.55 -24.71 12.14
C SER A 97 13.20 -24.18 12.59
N HIS A 98 13.12 -22.92 12.95
CA HIS A 98 11.87 -22.25 13.35
C HIS A 98 11.05 -21.68 12.19
N MET A 99 11.44 -21.93 10.95
CA MET A 99 10.63 -21.52 9.81
C MET A 99 9.30 -22.26 9.77
N PRO A 100 8.19 -21.57 9.46
CA PRO A 100 8.03 -20.17 9.08
C PRO A 100 7.98 -19.18 10.25
N GLN A 101 8.01 -19.65 11.50
CA GLN A 101 7.80 -18.84 12.70
C GLN A 101 9.04 -18.05 13.17
N SER A 102 10.17 -18.17 12.49
CA SER A 102 11.41 -17.44 12.80
C SER A 102 11.25 -15.90 12.76
N GLY A 103 10.15 -15.40 12.22
CA GLY A 103 9.77 -14.00 12.28
C GLY A 103 9.52 -13.48 13.71
N PHE A 104 9.25 -14.36 14.69
CA PHE A 104 8.96 -13.99 16.09
C PHE A 104 10.17 -14.06 17.01
N GLN A 105 11.16 -14.87 16.67
CA GLN A 105 12.32 -15.10 17.54
C GLN A 105 13.59 -14.48 16.98
N TYR A 106 14.33 -13.78 17.84
CA TYR A 106 15.61 -13.22 17.52
C TYR A 106 16.75 -14.17 17.93
N ALA A 107 17.68 -14.40 17.02
CA ALA A 107 18.98 -14.99 17.33
C ALA A 107 20.01 -13.89 17.61
N THR A 108 21.06 -14.21 18.35
CA THR A 108 22.20 -13.31 18.60
C THR A 108 23.13 -13.33 17.41
N GLY A 109 23.62 -12.14 17.04
CA GLY A 109 24.65 -11.93 16.01
C GLY A 109 25.32 -10.59 16.23
N GLY A 110 26.01 -10.12 15.22
CA GLY A 110 26.68 -8.83 15.19
C GLY A 110 26.48 -8.11 13.87
N ILE A 111 26.72 -6.83 13.91
CA ILE A 111 26.76 -5.93 12.75
C ILE A 111 28.02 -5.07 12.82
N PHE A 112 28.66 -4.82 11.69
CA PHE A 112 29.74 -3.84 11.62
C PHE A 112 29.15 -2.42 11.60
N ILE A 113 29.59 -1.59 12.56
CA ILE A 113 29.27 -0.16 12.67
C ILE A 113 30.61 0.57 12.84
N ASP A 114 30.92 1.50 11.95
CA ASP A 114 32.18 2.27 11.95
C ASP A 114 33.42 1.35 12.07
N GLY A 115 33.44 0.29 11.28
CA GLY A 115 34.52 -0.71 11.25
C GLY A 115 34.59 -1.65 12.47
N LYS A 116 33.72 -1.48 13.47
CA LYS A 116 33.69 -2.29 14.70
C LYS A 116 32.50 -3.23 14.75
N LEU A 117 32.75 -4.49 15.10
CA LEU A 117 31.66 -5.46 15.28
C LEU A 117 30.89 -5.15 16.57
N LYS A 118 29.61 -4.86 16.44
CA LYS A 118 28.68 -4.59 17.54
C LYS A 118 27.64 -5.69 17.65
N LYS A 119 27.31 -6.08 18.90
CA LYS A 119 26.27 -7.10 19.16
C LYS A 119 24.92 -6.63 18.66
N ALA A 120 24.23 -7.48 17.91
CA ALA A 120 22.89 -7.26 17.38
C ALA A 120 22.01 -8.50 17.59
N LYS A 121 20.70 -8.30 17.54
CA LYS A 121 19.70 -9.36 17.42
C LYS A 121 19.20 -9.41 15.99
N ILE A 122 19.10 -10.61 15.45
CA ILE A 122 18.79 -10.84 14.03
C ILE A 122 17.67 -11.85 13.95
N LYS A 123 16.69 -11.62 13.07
CA LYS A 123 15.65 -12.58 12.74
C LYS A 123 15.26 -12.52 11.27
N TYR A 124 14.72 -13.59 10.73
CA TYR A 124 14.04 -13.52 9.45
C TYR A 124 12.73 -12.73 9.62
N ARG A 125 12.28 -12.08 8.54
CA ARG A 125 11.06 -11.27 8.58
C ARG A 125 10.18 -11.52 7.36
N GLY A 126 8.92 -11.15 7.52
CA GLY A 126 7.89 -11.19 6.48
C GLY A 126 6.86 -12.28 6.74
N ASP A 127 5.61 -11.92 6.50
CA ASP A 127 4.46 -12.78 6.80
C ASP A 127 4.17 -13.77 5.66
N PHE A 128 4.65 -13.46 4.46
CA PHE A 128 4.50 -14.32 3.29
C PHE A 128 5.76 -15.11 2.99
N SER A 129 5.52 -16.31 2.48
CA SER A 129 6.55 -17.28 2.13
C SER A 129 7.68 -16.76 1.25
N TYR A 130 7.40 -15.86 0.35
CA TYR A 130 8.43 -15.32 -0.54
C TYR A 130 9.51 -14.49 0.19
N HIS A 131 9.28 -14.03 1.41
CA HIS A 131 10.30 -13.34 2.19
C HIS A 131 11.40 -14.25 2.72
N TRP A 132 11.10 -15.53 2.95
CA TRP A 132 12.00 -16.48 3.59
C TRP A 132 12.07 -17.83 2.87
N ARG A 133 11.25 -18.06 1.86
CA ARG A 133 11.25 -19.26 1.03
C ARG A 133 12.52 -19.40 0.19
N TRP A 134 13.14 -18.28 -0.17
CA TRP A 134 14.36 -18.20 -0.96
C TRP A 134 15.59 -18.26 -0.07
N ASP A 135 16.74 -18.68 -0.60
CA ASP A 135 18.02 -18.60 0.12
C ASP A 135 18.35 -17.17 0.52
N LYS A 136 18.00 -16.23 -0.32
CA LYS A 136 18.09 -14.80 -0.07
C LYS A 136 16.91 -14.34 0.79
N LYS A 137 17.02 -14.52 2.10
CA LYS A 137 15.96 -14.22 3.06
C LYS A 137 15.92 -12.77 3.46
N SER A 138 14.73 -12.22 3.67
CA SER A 138 14.59 -10.90 4.30
C SER A 138 14.93 -10.99 5.79
N ILE A 139 15.66 -10.02 6.29
CA ILE A 139 16.24 -10.01 7.64
C ILE A 139 15.79 -8.75 8.38
N ARG A 140 15.51 -8.88 9.67
CA ARG A 140 15.36 -7.75 10.58
C ARG A 140 16.53 -7.73 11.54
N VAL A 141 17.15 -6.56 11.65
CA VAL A 141 18.27 -6.32 12.57
C VAL A 141 17.79 -5.39 13.69
N LYS A 142 18.16 -5.72 14.92
CA LYS A 142 17.92 -4.89 16.11
C LYS A 142 19.24 -4.70 16.85
N THR A 143 19.76 -3.48 16.83
CA THR A 143 21.02 -3.10 17.50
C THR A 143 20.78 -2.80 18.99
N LYS A 144 21.85 -2.63 19.76
CA LYS A 144 21.77 -2.12 21.13
C LYS A 144 21.41 -0.63 21.13
N LYS A 145 20.78 -0.15 22.21
CA LYS A 145 20.51 1.29 22.41
C LYS A 145 21.77 2.15 22.40
N SER A 146 22.90 1.57 22.87
CA SER A 146 24.21 2.22 22.92
C SER A 146 25.04 2.10 21.64
N ALA A 147 24.53 1.43 20.60
CA ALA A 147 25.24 1.22 19.34
C ALA A 147 24.23 1.20 18.19
N LEU A 148 23.72 2.37 17.86
CA LEU A 148 22.74 2.55 16.78
C LEU A 148 23.47 2.43 15.43
N PHE A 149 22.82 1.84 14.44
CA PHE A 149 23.27 1.85 13.06
C PHE A 149 22.70 3.09 12.38
N GLU A 150 23.56 4.06 12.09
CA GLU A 150 23.15 5.35 11.48
C GLU A 150 21.92 5.99 12.15
N GLY A 151 21.94 6.02 13.48
CA GLY A 151 20.83 6.55 14.29
C GLY A 151 19.64 5.61 14.47
N LEU A 152 19.62 4.44 13.83
CA LEU A 152 18.51 3.49 13.87
C LEU A 152 18.80 2.31 14.79
N ARG A 153 17.79 1.94 15.58
CA ARG A 153 17.85 0.74 16.42
C ARG A 153 17.32 -0.50 15.71
N VAL A 154 16.33 -0.34 14.85
CA VAL A 154 15.69 -1.45 14.13
C VAL A 154 15.53 -1.09 12.67
N PHE A 155 15.98 -1.98 11.81
CA PHE A 155 15.81 -1.86 10.37
C PHE A 155 15.65 -3.23 9.71
N ASN A 156 15.26 -3.22 8.46
CA ASN A 156 15.02 -4.41 7.67
C ASN A 156 15.95 -4.41 6.44
N LEU A 157 16.49 -5.56 6.14
CA LEU A 157 17.11 -5.86 4.86
C LEU A 157 16.11 -6.71 4.10
N GLN A 158 15.38 -6.10 3.18
CA GLN A 158 14.38 -6.79 2.38
C GLN A 158 15.04 -7.38 1.15
N ALA A 159 14.98 -8.70 1.03
CA ALA A 159 15.39 -9.37 -0.19
C ALA A 159 14.41 -8.98 -1.32
N PRO A 160 14.90 -8.71 -2.53
CA PRO A 160 14.05 -8.47 -3.69
C PRO A 160 13.07 -9.63 -3.90
N LYS A 161 11.79 -9.32 -4.06
CA LYS A 161 10.73 -10.34 -4.01
C LYS A 161 10.51 -11.08 -5.32
N ASN A 162 10.71 -10.43 -6.42
CA ASN A 162 10.46 -10.97 -7.76
C ASN A 162 11.02 -10.02 -8.83
N SER A 163 10.51 -10.11 -10.03
CA SER A 163 10.88 -9.25 -11.15
C SER A 163 10.56 -7.75 -10.98
N LYS A 164 9.79 -7.35 -9.95
CA LYS A 164 9.50 -5.94 -9.62
C LYS A 164 10.32 -5.47 -8.41
N GLN A 165 11.62 -5.64 -8.44
CA GLN A 165 12.50 -5.44 -7.28
C GLN A 165 12.51 -4.01 -6.75
N LEU A 166 12.34 -3.02 -7.60
CA LEU A 166 12.41 -1.61 -7.22
C LEU A 166 11.09 -1.00 -6.76
N ASN A 167 9.97 -1.67 -6.98
CA ASN A 167 8.67 -1.01 -6.77
C ASN A 167 8.45 -0.46 -5.36
N ASN A 168 8.83 -1.21 -4.33
CA ASN A 168 8.65 -0.75 -2.95
C ASN A 168 9.64 0.38 -2.60
N PHE A 169 10.89 0.27 -3.06
CA PHE A 169 11.90 1.31 -2.92
C PHE A 169 11.44 2.61 -3.59
N LEU A 170 11.04 2.56 -4.86
CA LEU A 170 10.59 3.73 -5.61
C LEU A 170 9.33 4.34 -5.01
N SER A 171 8.40 3.54 -4.51
CA SER A 171 7.20 4.05 -3.83
C SER A 171 7.55 4.84 -2.58
N LEU A 172 8.49 4.35 -1.75
CA LEU A 172 8.93 5.09 -0.57
C LEU A 172 9.69 6.37 -0.95
N LYS A 173 10.45 6.36 -2.06
CA LYS A 173 11.07 7.59 -2.59
C LYS A 173 10.02 8.58 -3.10
N LEU A 174 8.98 8.10 -3.77
CA LEU A 174 7.85 8.95 -4.19
C LEU A 174 7.13 9.58 -2.99
N ALA A 175 6.90 8.81 -1.92
CA ALA A 175 6.32 9.34 -0.69
C ALA A 175 7.14 10.50 -0.11
N LYS A 176 8.47 10.40 -0.14
CA LYS A 176 9.36 11.49 0.29
C LYS A 176 9.27 12.72 -0.62
N THR A 177 9.05 12.53 -1.92
CA THR A 177 8.83 13.65 -2.86
C THR A 177 7.58 14.47 -2.51
N PHE A 178 6.60 13.84 -1.85
CA PHE A 178 5.40 14.49 -1.31
C PHE A 178 5.57 15.00 0.14
N ASN A 179 6.77 14.96 0.71
CA ASN A 179 7.01 15.28 2.12
C ASN A 179 6.13 14.48 3.08
N LEU A 180 5.83 13.22 2.73
CA LEU A 180 5.11 12.31 3.59
C LEU A 180 6.05 11.65 4.59
N LEU A 181 5.53 11.37 5.79
CA LEU A 181 6.22 10.54 6.76
C LEU A 181 6.34 9.12 6.18
N ALA A 182 7.56 8.70 5.92
CA ALA A 182 7.87 7.40 5.34
C ALA A 182 9.24 6.91 5.85
N PRO A 183 9.44 5.60 5.97
CA PRO A 183 10.72 5.02 6.35
C PRO A 183 11.84 5.46 5.41
N ARG A 184 13.03 5.63 5.97
CA ARG A 184 14.24 5.73 5.16
C ARG A 184 14.45 4.42 4.40
N THR A 185 14.79 4.52 3.13
CA THR A 185 15.08 3.36 2.28
C THR A 185 16.25 3.63 1.36
N GLU A 186 17.09 2.61 1.17
CA GLU A 186 18.28 2.67 0.33
C GLU A 186 18.53 1.31 -0.34
N LEU A 187 19.21 1.33 -1.48
CA LEU A 187 19.80 0.13 -2.06
C LEU A 187 21.10 -0.15 -1.33
N VAL A 188 21.29 -1.37 -0.88
CA VAL A 188 22.51 -1.77 -0.15
C VAL A 188 22.99 -3.12 -0.62
N ARG A 189 24.27 -3.38 -0.46
CA ARG A 189 24.86 -4.70 -0.63
C ARG A 189 25.06 -5.35 0.72
N HIS A 190 24.51 -6.54 0.88
CA HIS A 190 24.52 -7.24 2.17
C HIS A 190 25.55 -8.37 2.19
N TYR A 191 26.32 -8.44 3.27
CA TYR A 191 27.25 -9.52 3.55
C TYR A 191 26.83 -10.27 4.82
N LEU A 192 26.83 -11.59 4.75
CA LEU A 192 26.55 -12.45 5.90
C LEU A 192 27.72 -13.41 6.10
N ASN A 193 28.39 -13.33 7.26
CA ASN A 193 29.58 -14.11 7.57
C ASN A 193 30.66 -14.01 6.49
N GLY A 194 30.89 -12.80 5.97
CA GLY A 194 31.85 -12.54 4.89
C GLY A 194 31.37 -12.93 3.48
N THR A 195 30.24 -13.64 3.38
CA THR A 195 29.68 -14.03 2.08
C THR A 195 28.80 -12.92 1.53
N ASP A 196 29.07 -12.51 0.29
CA ASP A 196 28.24 -11.56 -0.44
C ASP A 196 26.86 -12.17 -0.71
N ARG A 197 25.82 -11.51 -0.24
CA ARG A 197 24.43 -11.92 -0.40
C ARG A 197 23.71 -11.11 -1.49
N GLY A 198 24.45 -10.25 -2.20
CA GLY A 198 23.93 -9.39 -3.26
C GLY A 198 23.09 -8.21 -2.74
N ILE A 199 22.22 -7.69 -3.59
CA ILE A 199 21.46 -6.47 -3.36
C ILE A 199 20.31 -6.72 -2.41
N TYR A 200 20.08 -5.76 -1.50
CA TYR A 200 18.93 -5.70 -0.61
C TYR A 200 18.37 -4.28 -0.57
N PHE A 201 17.10 -4.16 -0.22
CA PHE A 201 16.52 -2.90 0.19
C PHE A 201 16.71 -2.74 1.69
N PHE A 202 17.46 -1.73 2.08
CA PHE A 202 17.42 -1.24 3.45
C PHE A 202 16.10 -0.49 3.66
N VAL A 203 15.38 -0.83 4.71
CA VAL A 203 14.13 -0.15 5.08
C VAL A 203 14.11 0.03 6.59
N GLU A 204 14.03 1.27 7.02
CA GLU A 204 13.82 1.62 8.42
C GLU A 204 12.55 0.95 8.97
N GLN A 205 12.60 0.48 10.19
CA GLN A 205 11.39 0.03 10.88
C GLN A 205 10.77 1.24 11.60
N PRO A 206 9.52 1.62 11.27
CA PRO A 206 8.87 2.75 11.93
C PRO A 206 8.91 2.62 13.46
N SER A 207 9.31 3.70 14.10
CA SER A 207 9.49 3.79 15.54
C SER A 207 9.59 5.27 15.96
N GLU A 208 9.85 5.55 17.22
CA GLU A 208 10.15 6.89 17.71
C GLU A 208 11.28 7.59 16.92
N THR A 209 12.30 6.83 16.51
CA THR A 209 13.40 7.39 15.72
C THR A 209 12.94 7.91 14.35
N THR A 210 11.92 7.32 13.76
CA THR A 210 11.32 7.79 12.50
C THR A 210 10.74 9.21 12.65
N LEU A 211 10.08 9.47 13.78
CA LEU A 211 9.54 10.79 14.08
C LEU A 211 10.66 11.80 14.30
N ARG A 212 11.66 11.43 15.09
CA ARG A 212 12.82 12.28 15.37
C ARG A 212 13.59 12.64 14.10
N ASN A 213 13.84 11.67 13.22
CA ASN A 213 14.51 11.88 11.94
C ASN A 213 13.69 12.74 10.96
N ALA A 214 12.39 12.81 11.16
CA ALA A 214 11.48 13.69 10.42
C ALA A 214 11.26 15.05 11.10
N ASN A 215 11.98 15.35 12.18
CA ASN A 215 11.81 16.57 13.00
C ASN A 215 10.39 16.74 13.53
N LEU A 216 9.73 15.61 13.86
CA LEU A 216 8.39 15.59 14.43
C LEU A 216 8.46 15.38 15.95
N MET A 217 7.44 15.86 16.64
CA MET A 217 7.30 15.66 18.09
C MET A 217 7.16 14.17 18.41
N PRO A 218 7.70 13.71 19.56
CA PRO A 218 7.41 12.37 20.05
C PRO A 218 5.91 12.16 20.21
N GLY A 219 5.40 11.09 19.63
CA GLY A 219 3.97 10.79 19.63
C GLY A 219 3.71 9.32 19.38
N ASP A 220 2.45 8.94 19.40
CA ASP A 220 2.05 7.57 19.12
C ASP A 220 2.10 7.27 17.62
N ILE A 221 2.64 6.10 17.27
CA ILE A 221 2.45 5.52 15.93
C ILE A 221 1.57 4.29 16.09
N TYR A 222 0.34 4.39 15.61
CA TYR A 222 -0.59 3.27 15.55
C TYR A 222 -0.28 2.38 14.35
N ARG A 223 -0.39 1.06 14.55
CA ARG A 223 -0.23 0.05 13.53
C ARG A 223 -1.52 -0.74 13.37
N GLY A 224 -2.19 -0.59 12.23
CA GLY A 224 -3.33 -1.39 11.81
C GLY A 224 -2.87 -2.53 10.90
N GLU A 225 -3.02 -3.77 11.37
CA GLU A 225 -2.57 -4.96 10.65
C GLU A 225 -3.38 -6.18 11.09
N MET A 226 -4.16 -6.74 10.20
CA MET A 226 -4.96 -7.94 10.45
C MET A 226 -4.49 -9.16 9.65
N VAL A 227 -3.47 -8.98 8.81
CA VAL A 227 -2.88 -10.08 8.05
C VAL A 227 -1.88 -10.82 8.93
N GLY A 228 -2.02 -12.12 8.97
CA GLY A 228 -1.17 -13.01 9.76
C GLY A 228 -1.98 -13.85 10.74
N LYS A 229 -1.61 -15.11 10.85
CA LYS A 229 -2.31 -16.11 11.69
C LYS A 229 -2.29 -15.76 13.17
N ASP A 230 -1.21 -15.15 13.62
CA ASP A 230 -1.01 -14.71 15.00
C ASP A 230 -2.07 -13.69 15.46
N LYS A 231 -2.44 -12.76 14.60
CA LYS A 231 -3.47 -11.77 14.90
C LYS A 231 -4.87 -12.39 14.98
N TYR A 232 -5.19 -13.24 14.02
CA TYR A 232 -6.49 -13.94 14.04
C TYR A 232 -6.63 -14.84 15.27
N SER A 233 -5.57 -15.59 15.62
CA SER A 233 -5.56 -16.46 16.79
C SER A 233 -5.65 -15.67 18.11
N PHE A 234 -4.91 -14.56 18.21
CA PHE A 234 -4.92 -13.70 19.40
C PHE A 234 -6.28 -13.04 19.65
N LEU A 235 -6.99 -12.67 18.58
CA LEU A 235 -8.31 -12.04 18.65
C LEU A 235 -9.45 -13.05 18.73
N GLY A 236 -9.16 -14.36 18.71
CA GLY A 236 -10.18 -15.39 18.65
C GLY A 236 -10.96 -15.42 17.32
N LEU A 237 -10.46 -14.75 16.30
CA LEU A 237 -11.11 -14.69 14.99
C LEU A 237 -10.76 -15.92 14.18
N LYS A 238 -11.78 -16.48 13.49
CA LYS A 238 -11.59 -17.55 12.51
C LYS A 238 -11.28 -16.95 11.15
N SER A 239 -10.61 -17.72 10.31
CA SER A 239 -10.45 -17.38 8.91
C SER A 239 -11.83 -17.20 8.26
N GLY A 240 -12.07 -16.05 7.66
CA GLY A 240 -13.36 -15.69 7.05
C GLY A 240 -14.23 -14.76 7.87
N ASP A 241 -13.92 -14.49 9.12
CA ASP A 241 -14.59 -13.44 9.88
C ASP A 241 -14.34 -12.08 9.21
N ARG A 242 -15.40 -11.45 8.71
CA ARG A 242 -15.36 -10.14 8.05
C ARG A 242 -15.33 -9.03 9.08
N ARG A 243 -14.18 -8.80 9.70
CA ARG A 243 -13.95 -7.64 10.57
C ARG A 243 -12.84 -6.78 9.98
N TRP A 244 -12.99 -5.47 10.14
CA TRP A 244 -12.10 -4.50 9.56
C TRP A 244 -11.36 -3.69 10.62
N LEU A 245 -10.23 -3.12 10.27
CA LEU A 245 -9.41 -2.32 11.18
C LEU A 245 -10.20 -1.17 11.81
N PHE A 246 -11.10 -0.55 11.04
CA PHE A 246 -11.91 0.56 11.51
C PHE A 246 -13.17 0.13 12.28
N ASP A 247 -13.36 -1.17 12.55
CA ASP A 247 -14.41 -1.64 13.45
C ASP A 247 -14.05 -1.46 14.92
N SER A 248 -12.76 -1.59 15.28
CA SER A 248 -12.32 -1.49 16.66
C SER A 248 -10.85 -1.13 16.81
N ALA A 249 -10.55 -0.31 17.83
CA ALA A 249 -9.18 -0.01 18.22
C ALA A 249 -8.39 -1.24 18.72
N SER A 250 -9.08 -2.33 19.10
CA SER A 250 -8.43 -3.59 19.52
C SER A 250 -7.65 -4.28 18.39
N PHE A 251 -7.93 -3.95 17.13
CA PHE A 251 -7.18 -4.44 15.97
C PHE A 251 -5.87 -3.69 15.72
N TRP A 252 -5.58 -2.67 16.51
CA TRP A 252 -4.41 -1.82 16.36
C TRP A 252 -3.42 -2.02 17.50
N ASP A 253 -2.14 -1.85 17.17
CA ASP A 253 -1.03 -1.79 18.13
C ASP A 253 -0.35 -0.42 18.07
N LYS A 254 0.53 -0.15 19.03
CA LYS A 254 1.46 0.98 18.96
C LYS A 254 2.88 0.50 18.66
N VAL A 255 3.55 1.10 17.69
CA VAL A 255 4.97 0.84 17.36
C VAL A 255 5.89 1.96 17.86
N ALA A 256 5.34 3.12 18.17
CA ALA A 256 5.94 4.16 19.00
C ALA A 256 4.89 4.62 20.02
N ILE A 257 5.34 4.98 21.20
CA ILE A 257 4.49 5.33 22.34
C ILE A 257 4.97 6.66 22.88
N ASN A 258 4.04 7.60 23.00
CA ASN A 258 4.30 8.83 23.74
C ASN A 258 4.36 8.53 25.25
N ASN A 259 5.43 8.97 25.90
CA ASN A 259 5.64 8.72 27.33
C ASN A 259 4.90 9.71 28.26
N HIS A 260 4.24 10.72 27.70
CA HIS A 260 3.59 11.77 28.45
C HIS A 260 2.16 11.45 28.89
N TYR A 261 1.57 10.36 28.40
CA TYR A 261 0.26 9.87 28.82
C TYR A 261 0.17 8.36 28.80
N ASN A 262 -0.95 7.86 29.31
CA ASN A 262 -1.17 6.42 29.46
C ASN A 262 -0.87 5.68 28.14
N PRO A 263 0.15 4.80 28.11
CA PRO A 263 0.54 4.08 26.91
C PRO A 263 -0.56 3.13 26.36
N ARG A 264 -1.56 2.80 27.20
CA ARG A 264 -2.74 2.01 26.80
C ARG A 264 -3.86 2.85 26.20
N SER A 265 -3.75 4.19 26.24
CA SER A 265 -4.77 5.05 25.66
C SER A 265 -4.73 4.99 24.14
N PHE A 266 -5.88 4.76 23.52
CA PHE A 266 -6.12 4.82 22.09
C PHE A 266 -7.16 5.89 21.75
N ALA A 267 -7.34 6.91 22.59
CA ALA A 267 -8.40 7.90 22.45
C ALA A 267 -8.44 8.59 21.06
N PRO A 268 -7.32 9.10 20.50
CA PRO A 268 -7.35 9.70 19.18
C PRO A 268 -7.78 8.73 18.06
N LEU A 269 -7.30 7.48 18.16
CA LEU A 269 -7.67 6.44 17.20
C LEU A 269 -9.14 6.03 17.34
N LYS A 270 -9.66 5.92 18.57
CA LYS A 270 -11.07 5.62 18.82
C LYS A 270 -11.96 6.70 18.21
N LYS A 271 -11.63 7.98 18.42
CA LYS A 271 -12.37 9.09 17.80
C LYS A 271 -12.38 8.97 16.27
N LEU A 272 -11.23 8.66 15.64
CA LEU A 272 -11.18 8.44 14.19
C LEU A 272 -12.07 7.27 13.75
N ILE A 273 -12.07 6.16 14.49
CA ILE A 273 -12.90 4.98 14.18
C ILE A 273 -14.40 5.32 14.29
N GLU A 274 -14.78 6.07 15.31
CA GLU A 274 -16.16 6.54 15.50
C GLU A 274 -16.61 7.41 14.32
N LEU A 275 -15.78 8.38 13.90
CA LEU A 275 -16.06 9.19 12.73
C LEU A 275 -16.14 8.38 11.44
N THR A 276 -15.29 7.36 11.31
CA THR A 276 -15.30 6.47 10.13
C THR A 276 -16.62 5.68 10.05
N LYS A 277 -17.16 5.25 11.18
CA LYS A 277 -18.48 4.58 11.25
C LYS A 277 -19.63 5.53 10.95
N ALA A 278 -19.52 6.76 11.41
CA ALA A 278 -20.51 7.82 11.22
C ALA A 278 -20.26 8.65 9.94
N HIS A 279 -19.58 8.09 8.96
CA HIS A 279 -19.06 8.79 7.78
C HIS A 279 -20.09 9.55 6.94
N LYS A 280 -21.38 9.25 7.10
CA LYS A 280 -22.49 9.93 6.41
C LYS A 280 -23.00 11.16 7.17
N ALA A 281 -22.65 11.33 8.43
CA ALA A 281 -23.10 12.46 9.23
C ALA A 281 -22.26 13.72 8.93
N GLU A 282 -22.90 14.84 8.69
CA GLU A 282 -22.24 16.13 8.38
C GLU A 282 -21.29 16.56 9.50
N GLN A 283 -21.74 16.43 10.76
CA GLN A 283 -20.92 16.73 11.94
C GLN A 283 -19.60 15.94 11.98
N SER A 284 -19.55 14.75 11.36
CA SER A 284 -18.34 13.96 11.24
C SER A 284 -17.30 14.63 10.35
N GLN A 285 -17.68 15.44 9.38
CA GLN A 285 -16.78 16.11 8.44
C GLN A 285 -16.02 17.25 9.11
N ALA A 286 -16.70 18.10 9.88
CA ALA A 286 -16.06 19.17 10.67
C ALA A 286 -15.09 18.57 11.71
N ALA A 287 -15.57 17.59 12.49
CA ALA A 287 -14.75 16.89 13.49
C ALA A 287 -13.54 16.16 12.87
N LEU A 288 -13.63 15.71 11.61
CA LEU A 288 -12.53 15.08 10.90
C LEU A 288 -11.42 16.09 10.61
N SER A 289 -11.77 17.30 10.13
CA SER A 289 -10.81 18.38 9.85
C SER A 289 -10.07 18.85 11.10
N GLU A 290 -10.68 18.70 12.28
CA GLU A 290 -10.03 19.00 13.56
C GLU A 290 -8.97 17.98 13.96
N ILE A 291 -9.22 16.68 13.74
CA ILE A 291 -8.35 15.61 14.24
C ILE A 291 -7.36 15.08 13.18
N MET A 292 -7.46 15.48 11.92
CA MET A 292 -6.59 15.04 10.85
C MET A 292 -5.86 16.23 10.21
N ASP A 293 -4.62 16.01 9.79
CA ASP A 293 -3.89 16.99 8.98
C ASP A 293 -4.27 16.81 7.50
N MET A 294 -5.26 17.56 7.04
CA MET A 294 -5.83 17.41 5.70
C MET A 294 -4.81 17.62 4.59
N GLU A 295 -3.80 18.50 4.79
CA GLU A 295 -2.72 18.69 3.84
C GLU A 295 -1.86 17.43 3.67
N ALA A 296 -1.51 16.77 4.76
CA ALA A 296 -0.76 15.52 4.71
C ALA A 296 -1.61 14.38 4.10
N TRP A 297 -2.89 14.33 4.43
CA TRP A 297 -3.80 13.32 3.87
C TRP A 297 -4.09 13.55 2.39
N GLY A 298 -4.21 14.79 1.95
CA GLY A 298 -4.31 15.13 0.52
C GLY A 298 -3.09 14.67 -0.26
N ARG A 299 -1.87 14.96 0.25
CA ARG A 299 -0.61 14.47 -0.33
C ARG A 299 -0.53 12.93 -0.36
N PHE A 300 -1.00 12.27 0.70
CA PHE A 300 -1.03 10.81 0.77
C PHE A 300 -1.94 10.20 -0.30
N SER A 301 -3.12 10.75 -0.50
CA SER A 301 -4.04 10.30 -1.55
C SER A 301 -3.47 10.48 -2.97
N VAL A 302 -2.78 11.58 -3.22
CA VAL A 302 -2.07 11.79 -4.50
C VAL A 302 -0.95 10.78 -4.68
N PHE A 303 -0.18 10.54 -3.63
CA PHE A 303 0.85 9.51 -3.62
C PHE A 303 0.26 8.12 -3.97
N GLU A 304 -0.84 7.70 -3.33
CA GLU A 304 -1.48 6.42 -3.63
C GLU A 304 -1.95 6.33 -5.09
N THR A 305 -2.52 7.41 -5.62
CA THR A 305 -2.95 7.50 -7.02
C THR A 305 -1.77 7.33 -7.98
N LEU A 306 -0.69 8.08 -7.77
CA LEU A 306 0.49 8.05 -8.64
C LEU A 306 1.33 6.78 -8.49
N ALA A 307 1.39 6.21 -7.30
CA ALA A 307 2.00 4.91 -7.05
C ALA A 307 1.11 3.75 -7.50
N SER A 308 -0.11 3.99 -7.94
CA SER A 308 -1.11 2.97 -8.27
C SER A 308 -1.19 1.91 -7.15
N THR A 309 -1.19 2.35 -5.89
CA THR A 309 -1.21 1.46 -4.73
C THR A 309 -2.56 1.49 -4.04
N LYS A 310 -2.98 0.33 -3.55
CA LYS A 310 -4.17 0.13 -2.71
C LYS A 310 -3.84 -0.69 -1.47
N HIS A 311 -2.58 -0.62 -1.05
CA HIS A 311 -2.06 -1.51 -0.01
C HIS A 311 -2.47 -1.06 1.39
N SER A 312 -2.92 0.20 1.58
CA SER A 312 -3.58 0.70 2.79
C SER A 312 -5.08 0.38 2.70
N SER A 313 -5.48 -0.79 3.17
CA SER A 313 -6.84 -1.32 3.03
C SER A 313 -7.57 -1.46 4.37
N ASN A 314 -8.82 -1.90 4.35
CA ASN A 314 -9.58 -2.16 5.58
C ASN A 314 -8.93 -3.20 6.50
N SER A 315 -8.00 -4.02 6.02
CA SER A 315 -7.38 -5.09 6.80
C SER A 315 -5.88 -4.95 7.01
N HIS A 316 -5.22 -3.98 6.34
CA HIS A 316 -3.78 -4.11 6.16
C HIS A 316 -3.03 -2.79 5.97
N ASN A 317 -1.78 -2.75 6.46
CA ASN A 317 -0.75 -1.74 6.21
C ASN A 317 -1.01 -0.31 6.66
N TRP A 318 -1.97 -0.07 7.53
CA TRP A 318 -2.13 1.25 8.09
C TRP A 318 -1.05 1.57 9.12
N ARG A 319 -0.50 2.76 9.02
CA ARG A 319 0.34 3.40 10.03
C ARG A 319 -0.11 4.85 10.18
N LEU A 320 -0.47 5.22 11.39
CA LEU A 320 -0.96 6.56 11.71
C LEU A 320 -0.08 7.15 12.80
N TYR A 321 0.48 8.31 12.57
CA TYR A 321 1.17 9.08 13.60
C TYR A 321 0.21 10.08 14.22
N TYR A 322 0.10 10.08 15.52
CA TYR A 322 -0.61 11.11 16.26
C TYR A 322 0.40 12.12 16.81
N ASP A 323 0.28 13.37 16.36
CA ASP A 323 1.02 14.51 16.87
C ASP A 323 0.27 15.07 18.08
N PRO A 324 0.79 14.88 19.31
CA PRO A 324 0.08 15.31 20.52
C PRO A 324 0.05 16.84 20.68
N TRP A 325 1.00 17.55 20.05
CA TRP A 325 1.06 18.99 20.11
C TRP A 325 -0.02 19.66 19.25
N ARG A 326 -0.24 19.11 18.05
CA ARG A 326 -1.26 19.60 17.12
C ARG A 326 -2.62 18.96 17.34
N GLY A 327 -2.70 17.88 18.11
CA GLY A 327 -3.91 17.09 18.28
C GLY A 327 -4.36 16.35 17.00
N ARG A 328 -3.45 16.13 16.03
CA ARG A 328 -3.79 15.64 14.70
C ARG A 328 -3.13 14.33 14.32
N LEU A 329 -3.82 13.56 13.49
CA LEU A 329 -3.36 12.30 12.91
C LEU A 329 -2.79 12.55 11.50
N PHE A 330 -1.61 11.97 11.28
CA PHE A 330 -0.87 12.01 10.02
C PHE A 330 -0.74 10.62 9.43
N PRO A 331 -0.79 10.45 8.11
CA PRO A 331 -0.47 9.19 7.46
C PRO A 331 1.04 8.94 7.52
N LEU A 332 1.41 7.69 7.79
CA LEU A 332 2.77 7.20 7.62
C LEU A 332 2.76 6.11 6.56
N VAL A 333 3.49 6.32 5.48
CA VAL A 333 3.58 5.37 4.37
C VAL A 333 4.35 4.12 4.82
N TRP A 334 3.72 2.96 4.69
CA TRP A 334 4.34 1.68 5.03
C TRP A 334 4.01 0.60 4.00
N ASP A 335 5.02 -0.11 3.52
CA ASP A 335 4.94 -1.21 2.55
C ASP A 335 3.98 -0.91 1.37
N PRO A 336 4.16 0.19 0.67
CA PRO A 336 3.17 0.69 -0.28
C PRO A 336 2.99 -0.22 -1.50
N ALA A 337 3.98 -1.03 -1.83
CA ALA A 337 3.92 -1.98 -2.94
C ALA A 337 3.41 -1.35 -4.27
N GLY A 338 3.86 -0.13 -4.57
CA GLY A 338 3.39 0.63 -5.73
C GLY A 338 3.62 -0.08 -7.05
N TRP A 339 2.72 0.17 -7.99
CA TRP A 339 2.75 -0.35 -9.37
C TRP A 339 2.76 -1.89 -9.47
N ILE A 340 2.42 -2.62 -8.39
CA ILE A 340 2.24 -4.08 -8.44
C ILE A 340 0.97 -4.44 -9.18
N TRP A 341 -0.07 -3.66 -8.97
CA TRP A 341 -1.35 -3.85 -9.64
C TRP A 341 -1.33 -3.22 -11.03
N SER A 342 -2.19 -3.71 -11.90
CA SER A 342 -2.35 -3.14 -13.24
C SER A 342 -2.60 -1.63 -13.16
N PRO A 343 -2.06 -0.85 -14.12
CA PRO A 343 -2.36 0.56 -14.18
C PRO A 343 -3.88 0.74 -14.21
N ARG A 344 -4.37 1.60 -13.35
CA ARG A 344 -5.77 2.01 -13.43
C ARG A 344 -5.94 2.92 -14.63
N PRO A 345 -7.13 2.96 -15.23
CA PRO A 345 -7.46 4.07 -16.08
C PRO A 345 -7.15 5.33 -15.31
N SER A 346 -6.47 6.17 -15.97
CA SER A 346 -5.74 7.33 -15.54
C SER A 346 -6.49 8.24 -14.57
N GLY A 347 -5.91 8.43 -13.43
CA GLY A 347 -6.22 9.55 -12.56
C GLY A 347 -7.36 9.33 -11.58
N PHE A 348 -8.01 8.15 -11.56
CA PHE A 348 -9.02 7.87 -10.56
C PHE A 348 -8.42 7.75 -9.15
N PRO A 349 -9.06 8.32 -8.14
CA PRO A 349 -8.62 8.21 -6.77
C PRO A 349 -8.60 6.75 -6.29
N VAL A 350 -7.70 6.45 -5.38
CA VAL A 350 -7.67 5.15 -4.70
C VAL A 350 -8.55 5.24 -3.45
N ILE A 351 -9.57 4.41 -3.39
CA ILE A 351 -10.41 4.24 -2.22
C ILE A 351 -10.41 2.76 -1.85
N SER A 352 -9.61 2.38 -0.88
CA SER A 352 -9.38 0.98 -0.49
C SER A 352 -9.77 0.68 0.96
N SER A 353 -10.37 1.65 1.67
CA SER A 353 -10.83 1.49 3.04
C SER A 353 -11.98 2.44 3.37
N ASP A 354 -12.64 2.20 4.49
CA ASP A 354 -13.70 3.08 5.00
C ASP A 354 -13.17 4.47 5.40
N LEU A 355 -11.90 4.56 5.82
CA LEU A 355 -11.26 5.85 6.03
C LEU A 355 -11.14 6.67 4.74
N HIS A 356 -10.85 6.03 3.60
CA HIS A 356 -10.86 6.73 2.32
C HIS A 356 -12.25 7.25 1.98
N LYS A 357 -13.31 6.47 2.20
CA LYS A 357 -14.70 6.95 1.97
C LYS A 357 -15.00 8.21 2.78
N LEU A 358 -14.58 8.22 4.05
CA LEU A 358 -14.76 9.38 4.92
C LEU A 358 -14.00 10.61 4.38
N LEU A 359 -12.72 10.43 4.01
CA LEU A 359 -11.87 11.51 3.49
C LEU A 359 -12.42 12.11 2.19
N PHE A 360 -12.87 11.27 1.25
CA PHE A 360 -13.38 11.74 -0.04
C PHE A 360 -14.73 12.49 0.06
N ARG A 361 -15.31 12.59 1.23
CA ARG A 361 -16.48 13.42 1.54
C ARG A 361 -16.13 14.75 2.22
N ASN A 362 -14.84 15.01 2.43
CA ASN A 362 -14.38 16.19 3.14
C ASN A 362 -13.80 17.22 2.16
N SER A 363 -14.31 18.46 2.19
CA SER A 363 -13.88 19.53 1.27
C SER A 363 -12.44 19.96 1.48
N ASP A 364 -11.98 20.04 2.74
CA ASP A 364 -10.60 20.43 3.03
C ASP A 364 -9.61 19.39 2.51
N PHE A 365 -9.96 18.10 2.65
CA PHE A 365 -9.18 17.01 2.07
C PHE A 365 -9.14 17.09 0.53
N LEU A 366 -10.28 17.30 -0.12
CA LEU A 366 -10.35 17.39 -1.59
C LEU A 366 -9.53 18.58 -2.11
N ARG A 367 -9.62 19.72 -1.43
CA ARG A 367 -8.82 20.92 -1.74
C ARG A 367 -7.33 20.64 -1.59
N ALA A 368 -6.92 20.09 -0.45
CA ALA A 368 -5.52 19.72 -0.18
C ALA A 368 -4.98 18.73 -1.20
N ARG A 369 -5.79 17.71 -1.56
CA ARG A 369 -5.45 16.74 -2.59
C ARG A 369 -5.26 17.39 -3.97
N ASN A 370 -6.19 18.23 -4.39
CA ASN A 370 -6.09 18.94 -5.67
C ASN A 370 -4.86 19.84 -5.73
N ASN A 371 -4.55 20.55 -4.65
CA ASN A 371 -3.36 21.41 -4.55
C ASN A 371 -2.08 20.59 -4.62
N ALA A 372 -1.99 19.48 -3.89
CA ALA A 372 -0.84 18.59 -3.91
C ALA A 372 -0.58 18.01 -5.31
N LEU A 373 -1.64 17.65 -6.03
CA LEU A 373 -1.54 17.13 -7.40
C LEU A 373 -1.05 18.21 -8.37
N LYS A 374 -1.64 19.42 -8.29
CA LYS A 374 -1.21 20.57 -9.11
C LYS A 374 0.25 20.92 -8.84
N GLU A 375 0.64 20.99 -7.58
CA GLU A 375 2.01 21.31 -7.17
C GLU A 375 3.00 20.28 -7.72
N PHE A 376 2.73 18.98 -7.59
CA PHE A 376 3.61 17.93 -8.06
C PHE A 376 4.01 18.07 -9.53
N PHE A 377 3.04 18.40 -10.38
CA PHE A 377 3.31 18.56 -11.82
C PHE A 377 3.83 19.95 -12.21
N ARG A 378 3.42 21.01 -11.53
CA ARG A 378 3.85 22.36 -11.86
C ARG A 378 5.24 22.70 -11.35
N SER A 379 5.63 22.14 -10.22
CA SER A 379 6.97 22.35 -9.64
C SER A 379 8.07 21.48 -10.29
N GLY A 380 7.73 20.61 -11.24
CA GLY A 380 8.69 19.70 -11.88
C GLY A 380 9.12 18.51 -11.00
N LYS A 381 8.43 18.25 -9.88
CA LYS A 381 8.68 17.08 -9.02
C LYS A 381 8.47 15.77 -9.76
N ASP A 382 7.54 15.73 -10.72
CA ASP A 382 7.31 14.60 -11.61
C ASP A 382 8.57 14.26 -12.41
N GLN A 383 9.20 15.25 -13.03
CA GLN A 383 10.42 15.06 -13.82
C GLN A 383 11.62 14.68 -12.94
N GLY A 384 11.73 15.30 -11.75
CA GLY A 384 12.73 14.94 -10.77
C GLY A 384 12.62 13.48 -10.35
N PHE A 385 11.42 13.03 -10.08
CA PHE A 385 11.18 11.63 -9.71
C PHE A 385 11.44 10.66 -10.87
N LEU A 386 11.07 10.99 -12.11
CA LEU A 386 11.35 10.15 -13.28
C LEU A 386 12.86 10.00 -13.53
N ARG A 387 13.66 11.04 -13.26
CA ARG A 387 15.13 10.92 -13.28
C ARG A 387 15.62 9.95 -12.20
N LEU A 388 15.15 10.09 -10.96
CA LEU A 388 15.47 9.17 -9.86
C LEU A 388 15.13 7.71 -10.22
N VAL A 389 14.01 7.46 -10.88
CA VAL A 389 13.63 6.12 -11.38
C VAL A 389 14.66 5.60 -12.36
N SER A 390 15.04 6.41 -13.35
CA SER A 390 16.03 6.03 -14.37
C SER A 390 17.40 5.70 -13.74
N ASP A 391 17.88 6.54 -12.84
CA ASP A 391 19.17 6.35 -12.16
C ASP A 391 19.15 5.11 -11.26
N SER A 392 18.05 4.88 -10.56
CA SER A 392 17.87 3.69 -9.73
C SER A 392 17.89 2.39 -10.55
N ILE A 393 17.26 2.40 -11.73
CA ILE A 393 17.25 1.25 -12.64
C ILE A 393 18.66 1.00 -13.16
N LYS A 394 19.37 2.04 -13.60
CA LYS A 394 20.75 1.92 -14.07
C LYS A 394 21.66 1.33 -12.99
N THR A 395 21.57 1.82 -11.75
CA THR A 395 22.30 1.28 -10.61
C THR A 395 21.98 -0.21 -10.39
N MET A 396 20.68 -0.55 -10.38
CA MET A 396 20.26 -1.94 -10.20
C MET A 396 20.77 -2.85 -11.32
N GLU A 397 20.73 -2.42 -12.57
CA GLU A 397 21.21 -3.20 -13.71
C GLU A 397 22.69 -3.54 -13.59
N THR A 398 23.51 -2.58 -13.15
CA THR A 398 24.92 -2.81 -12.89
C THR A 398 25.12 -3.83 -11.78
N GLU A 399 24.42 -3.67 -10.67
CA GLU A 399 24.63 -4.46 -9.46
C GLU A 399 24.06 -5.88 -9.55
N ILE A 400 22.95 -6.10 -10.25
CA ILE A 400 22.35 -7.45 -10.38
C ILE A 400 23.17 -8.38 -11.28
N GLN A 401 24.00 -7.85 -12.19
CA GLN A 401 24.91 -8.68 -13.00
C GLN A 401 25.84 -9.50 -12.11
N THR A 402 26.14 -9.00 -10.95
CA THR A 402 27.09 -9.54 -10.00
C THR A 402 26.44 -10.20 -8.79
N ASP A 403 25.10 -10.32 -8.77
CA ASP A 403 24.37 -10.98 -7.70
C ASP A 403 24.37 -12.51 -7.90
N ALA A 404 25.17 -13.22 -7.10
CA ALA A 404 25.30 -14.67 -7.18
C ALA A 404 23.98 -15.43 -6.93
N PHE A 405 22.98 -14.77 -6.36
CA PHE A 405 21.66 -15.35 -6.11
C PHE A 405 20.67 -15.19 -7.28
N LEU A 406 21.09 -14.51 -8.34
CA LEU A 406 20.34 -14.38 -9.59
C LEU A 406 21.02 -15.19 -10.70
N ARG A 407 20.25 -16.06 -11.37
CA ARG A 407 20.73 -16.78 -12.55
C ARG A 407 20.78 -15.81 -13.76
N PRO A 408 21.59 -16.04 -14.78
CA PRO A 408 21.60 -15.20 -15.99
C PRO A 408 20.23 -14.97 -16.61
N ALA A 409 19.40 -16.04 -16.69
CA ALA A 409 18.03 -15.92 -17.18
C ALA A 409 17.12 -15.08 -16.24
N ASP A 410 17.39 -15.11 -14.93
CA ASP A 410 16.66 -14.27 -13.97
C ASP A 410 17.12 -12.81 -14.07
N VAL A 411 18.40 -12.55 -14.32
CA VAL A 411 18.92 -11.19 -14.56
C VAL A 411 18.19 -10.55 -15.74
N THR A 412 18.13 -11.21 -16.90
CA THR A 412 17.40 -10.70 -18.08
C THR A 412 15.93 -10.44 -17.75
N LYS A 413 15.27 -11.38 -17.07
CA LYS A 413 13.88 -11.24 -16.66
C LYS A 413 13.65 -10.06 -15.73
N VAL A 414 14.54 -9.85 -14.77
CA VAL A 414 14.46 -8.74 -13.81
C VAL A 414 14.70 -7.40 -14.52
N THR A 415 15.71 -7.31 -15.38
CA THR A 415 15.99 -6.12 -16.19
C THR A 415 14.78 -5.72 -17.02
N ASN A 416 14.21 -6.66 -17.77
CA ASN A 416 13.00 -6.40 -18.57
C ASN A 416 11.83 -5.93 -17.71
N ALA A 417 11.68 -6.47 -16.52
CA ALA A 417 10.62 -6.06 -15.61
C ALA A 417 10.86 -4.66 -15.00
N MET A 418 12.11 -4.27 -14.79
CA MET A 418 12.46 -2.91 -14.36
C MET A 418 12.12 -1.87 -15.43
N HIS A 419 12.46 -2.13 -16.69
CA HIS A 419 12.07 -1.25 -17.80
C HIS A 419 10.56 -1.18 -18.00
N LYS A 420 9.86 -2.31 -17.86
CA LYS A 420 8.40 -2.31 -17.86
C LYS A 420 7.82 -1.45 -16.73
N LEU A 421 8.40 -1.54 -15.53
CA LEU A 421 8.00 -0.70 -14.39
C LEU A 421 8.26 0.78 -14.66
N GLN A 422 9.41 1.14 -15.22
CA GLN A 422 9.73 2.52 -15.62
C GLN A 422 8.69 3.07 -16.58
N LYS A 423 8.37 2.31 -17.65
CA LYS A 423 7.35 2.69 -18.62
C LYS A 423 5.96 2.84 -17.96
N GLN A 424 5.62 1.95 -17.04
CA GLN A 424 4.37 2.02 -16.27
C GLN A 424 4.29 3.30 -15.45
N ILE A 425 5.36 3.70 -14.77
CA ILE A 425 5.44 4.94 -13.98
C ILE A 425 5.28 6.15 -14.89
N GLN A 426 6.02 6.19 -16.01
CA GLN A 426 5.92 7.28 -17.01
C GLN A 426 4.50 7.41 -17.55
N THR A 427 3.88 6.30 -17.93
CA THR A 427 2.50 6.28 -18.42
C THR A 427 1.52 6.77 -17.37
N THR A 428 1.64 6.29 -16.12
CA THR A 428 0.77 6.72 -15.02
C THR A 428 0.87 8.24 -14.81
N PHE A 429 2.09 8.79 -14.79
CA PHE A 429 2.28 10.24 -14.60
C PHE A 429 1.74 11.04 -15.79
N ALA A 430 2.07 10.65 -17.02
CA ALA A 430 1.61 11.34 -18.22
C ALA A 430 0.08 11.36 -18.29
N THR A 431 -0.54 10.23 -18.02
CA THR A 431 -1.98 10.08 -18.07
C THR A 431 -2.67 10.86 -16.94
N THR A 432 -2.15 10.78 -15.72
CA THR A 432 -2.66 11.57 -14.60
C THR A 432 -2.51 13.07 -14.88
N LYS A 433 -1.37 13.52 -15.40
CA LYS A 433 -1.15 14.92 -15.78
C LYS A 433 -2.16 15.39 -16.82
N LYS A 434 -2.38 14.58 -17.87
CA LYS A 434 -3.35 14.90 -18.92
C LYS A 434 -4.76 15.07 -18.39
N HIS A 435 -5.19 14.19 -17.51
CA HIS A 435 -6.57 14.20 -16.96
C HIS A 435 -6.80 15.28 -15.89
N TRP A 436 -5.80 15.54 -15.04
CA TRP A 436 -5.97 16.44 -13.89
C TRP A 436 -5.47 17.87 -14.11
N ILE A 437 -4.47 18.04 -14.97
CA ILE A 437 -3.83 19.34 -15.22
C ILE A 437 -4.19 19.86 -16.62
N GLY A 438 -4.54 18.98 -17.55
CA GLY A 438 -4.96 19.36 -18.89
C GLY A 438 -6.37 19.98 -18.95
N ASN A 439 -6.76 20.48 -20.13
CA ASN A 439 -7.92 21.36 -20.36
C ASN A 439 -9.32 20.74 -20.13
N LYS A 440 -9.44 19.45 -19.85
CA LYS A 440 -10.72 18.84 -19.48
C LYS A 440 -10.86 18.78 -17.96
N ILE A 441 -11.17 19.93 -17.40
CA ILE A 441 -11.62 20.03 -16.02
C ILE A 441 -13.01 19.40 -15.97
N SER A 442 -13.25 18.56 -14.96
CA SER A 442 -14.56 18.01 -14.67
C SER A 442 -15.60 19.12 -14.64
N GLY A 443 -16.59 19.00 -15.49
CA GLY A 443 -17.74 19.86 -15.56
C GLY A 443 -19.00 19.10 -15.15
N ALA A 444 -20.10 19.82 -15.04
CA ALA A 444 -21.40 19.21 -14.89
C ALA A 444 -22.36 19.81 -15.90
N ARG A 445 -23.27 18.97 -16.41
CA ARG A 445 -24.41 19.40 -17.21
C ARG A 445 -25.67 18.98 -16.49
N PHE A 446 -26.68 19.80 -16.51
CA PHE A 446 -27.94 19.49 -15.86
C PHE A 446 -29.14 19.79 -16.75
N HIS A 447 -30.20 19.05 -16.53
CA HIS A 447 -31.52 19.28 -17.11
C HIS A 447 -32.54 19.24 -16.00
N TYR A 448 -33.20 20.38 -15.76
CA TYR A 448 -34.25 20.50 -14.77
C TYR A 448 -35.63 20.36 -15.43
N HIS A 449 -36.50 19.54 -14.87
CA HIS A 449 -37.81 19.23 -15.40
C HIS A 449 -38.83 19.00 -14.27
N SER A 450 -40.10 18.86 -14.59
CA SER A 450 -41.19 18.73 -13.60
C SER A 450 -41.05 17.53 -12.64
N ALA A 451 -40.31 16.48 -13.04
CA ALA A 451 -40.06 15.30 -12.20
C ALA A 451 -38.78 15.40 -11.35
N GLY A 452 -37.97 16.45 -11.55
CA GLY A 452 -36.68 16.60 -10.83
C GLY A 452 -35.55 17.15 -11.66
N LEU A 453 -34.37 16.66 -11.37
CA LEU A 453 -33.09 17.11 -11.96
C LEU A 453 -32.31 15.91 -12.49
N ASP A 454 -31.98 15.95 -13.76
CA ASP A 454 -30.97 15.07 -14.33
C ASP A 454 -29.61 15.79 -14.30
N LEU A 455 -28.61 15.14 -13.78
CA LEU A 455 -27.25 15.67 -13.64
C LEU A 455 -26.25 14.69 -14.20
N LEU A 456 -25.43 15.14 -15.13
CA LEU A 456 -24.25 14.42 -15.60
C LEU A 456 -22.99 15.14 -15.12
N VAL A 457 -22.19 14.46 -14.32
CA VAL A 457 -20.89 14.95 -13.87
C VAL A 457 -19.81 14.27 -14.70
N ASP A 458 -19.08 15.06 -15.47
CA ASP A 458 -17.97 14.61 -16.32
C ASP A 458 -16.63 14.78 -15.61
N GLY A 459 -15.68 13.89 -15.95
CA GLY A 459 -14.27 14.02 -15.54
C GLY A 459 -13.89 13.18 -14.33
N ASN A 460 -12.72 13.45 -13.78
CA ASN A 460 -12.06 12.58 -12.79
C ASN A 460 -11.97 13.20 -11.39
N ARG A 461 -12.58 14.36 -11.18
CA ARG A 461 -12.57 15.00 -9.87
C ARG A 461 -13.80 14.59 -9.06
N PRO A 462 -13.60 14.18 -7.81
CA PRO A 462 -14.72 13.97 -6.91
C PRO A 462 -15.51 15.28 -6.72
N VAL A 463 -16.81 15.14 -6.62
CA VAL A 463 -17.71 16.23 -6.27
C VAL A 463 -18.06 16.07 -4.78
N GLN A 464 -17.89 17.13 -4.03
CA GLN A 464 -18.17 17.11 -2.58
C GLN A 464 -19.58 17.60 -2.28
N ALA A 465 -20.08 18.55 -3.07
CA ALA A 465 -21.42 19.10 -2.91
C ALA A 465 -21.95 19.64 -4.23
N MET A 466 -23.24 19.81 -4.32
CA MET A 466 -23.90 20.59 -5.36
C MET A 466 -24.83 21.62 -4.71
N ARG A 467 -25.01 22.76 -5.38
CA ARG A 467 -25.88 23.83 -4.97
C ARG A 467 -26.83 24.18 -6.11
N LEU A 468 -28.13 24.08 -5.85
CA LEU A 468 -29.19 24.47 -6.76
C LEU A 468 -29.72 25.82 -6.35
N MET A 469 -29.85 26.75 -7.29
CA MET A 469 -30.31 28.11 -7.07
C MET A 469 -31.66 28.31 -7.81
N PHE A 470 -32.64 28.88 -7.13
CA PHE A 470 -33.99 29.09 -7.64
C PHE A 470 -34.33 30.58 -7.71
N ASP A 471 -35.34 30.93 -8.50
CA ASP A 471 -35.80 32.29 -8.69
C ASP A 471 -36.61 32.83 -7.50
N GLU A 472 -37.23 31.96 -6.70
CA GLU A 472 -38.06 32.33 -5.55
C GLU A 472 -37.63 31.59 -4.27
N LYS A 473 -38.17 32.05 -3.16
CA LYS A 473 -37.91 31.47 -1.83
C LYS A 473 -38.48 30.05 -1.72
N LEU A 474 -37.66 29.17 -1.17
CA LEU A 474 -37.96 27.77 -0.97
C LEU A 474 -38.85 27.54 0.28
N ALA A 475 -39.62 26.45 0.28
CA ALA A 475 -40.34 26.00 1.44
C ALA A 475 -39.40 25.41 2.52
N ASP A 476 -39.81 25.47 3.78
CA ASP A 476 -38.99 25.08 4.92
C ASP A 476 -38.72 23.57 5.04
N SER A 477 -39.43 22.73 4.28
CA SER A 477 -39.29 21.25 4.35
C SER A 477 -39.12 20.64 2.98
N ILE A 478 -37.88 20.54 2.52
CA ILE A 478 -37.53 19.87 1.26
C ILE A 478 -36.81 18.60 1.56
N THR A 479 -37.17 17.51 0.89
CA THR A 479 -36.43 16.26 0.89
C THR A 479 -36.03 15.87 -0.53
N ALA A 480 -34.95 15.12 -0.67
CA ALA A 480 -34.46 14.69 -1.97
C ALA A 480 -34.16 13.20 -2.00
N LYS A 481 -34.39 12.58 -3.16
CA LYS A 481 -33.95 11.23 -3.48
C LYS A 481 -32.99 11.28 -4.64
N VAL A 482 -31.83 10.66 -4.48
CA VAL A 482 -30.82 10.59 -5.54
C VAL A 482 -30.78 9.17 -6.10
N HIS A 483 -31.05 9.06 -7.39
CA HIS A 483 -30.96 7.82 -8.15
C HIS A 483 -29.67 7.86 -8.98
N PHE A 484 -28.90 6.79 -8.96
CA PHE A 484 -27.68 6.68 -9.75
C PHE A 484 -27.40 5.24 -10.15
N GLU A 485 -26.64 5.07 -11.23
CA GLU A 485 -26.20 3.76 -11.69
C GLU A 485 -24.78 3.46 -11.22
N THR A 486 -24.59 2.24 -10.72
CA THR A 486 -23.27 1.69 -10.40
C THR A 486 -23.05 0.44 -11.25
N PRO A 487 -21.81 -0.05 -11.39
CA PRO A 487 -21.56 -1.36 -11.99
C PRO A 487 -22.33 -2.51 -11.33
N GLY A 488 -22.82 -2.31 -10.10
CA GLY A 488 -23.67 -3.25 -9.36
C GLY A 488 -25.18 -3.01 -9.52
N GLY A 489 -25.61 -2.14 -10.46
CA GLY A 489 -27.01 -1.83 -10.74
C GLY A 489 -27.47 -0.46 -10.20
N LYS A 490 -28.75 -0.17 -10.44
CA LYS A 490 -29.39 1.08 -9.98
C LYS A 490 -29.50 1.12 -8.46
N LYS A 491 -29.15 2.26 -7.88
CA LYS A 491 -29.29 2.54 -6.44
C LYS A 491 -30.07 3.82 -6.21
N VAL A 492 -30.75 3.85 -5.09
CA VAL A 492 -31.52 5.03 -4.62
C VAL A 492 -31.04 5.36 -3.22
N VAL A 493 -30.75 6.62 -2.97
CA VAL A 493 -30.39 7.14 -1.66
C VAL A 493 -31.37 8.24 -1.28
N ASP A 494 -32.05 8.04 -0.17
CA ASP A 494 -32.84 9.08 0.47
C ASP A 494 -31.89 10.03 1.20
N LEU A 495 -32.01 11.32 0.93
CA LEU A 495 -31.25 12.35 1.64
C LEU A 495 -32.11 12.83 2.81
N PRO A 496 -31.69 12.53 4.05
CA PRO A 496 -32.39 13.02 5.23
C PRO A 496 -32.27 14.55 5.30
N SER A 497 -33.25 15.19 5.95
CA SER A 497 -33.38 16.64 6.07
C SER A 497 -32.16 17.39 6.62
N GLY A 498 -31.27 16.74 7.37
CA GLY A 498 -30.02 17.35 7.89
C GLY A 498 -28.87 17.41 6.89
N ILE A 499 -29.07 16.98 5.66
CA ILE A 499 -28.05 16.96 4.59
C ILE A 499 -28.37 18.02 3.52
N ILE A 500 -29.53 18.59 3.61
CA ILE A 500 -30.01 19.65 2.72
C ILE A 500 -29.93 20.97 3.48
N GLU A 501 -28.98 21.81 3.11
CA GLU A 501 -28.92 23.17 3.60
C GLU A 501 -29.78 24.03 2.68
N THR A 502 -30.74 24.73 3.23
CA THR A 502 -31.60 25.65 2.48
C THR A 502 -31.33 27.08 2.89
N ASP A 503 -30.68 27.82 2.00
CA ASP A 503 -30.79 29.28 2.00
C ASP A 503 -32.17 29.68 1.41
N PRO A 504 -32.63 30.94 1.60
CA PRO A 504 -33.92 31.35 1.11
C PRO A 504 -34.23 30.96 -0.35
N ASN A 505 -33.25 30.93 -1.22
CA ASN A 505 -33.37 30.63 -2.65
C ASN A 505 -32.42 29.53 -3.13
N SER A 506 -31.82 28.75 -2.26
CA SER A 506 -30.91 27.70 -2.67
C SER A 506 -30.99 26.44 -1.83
N ILE A 507 -30.65 25.31 -2.45
CA ILE A 507 -30.49 24.02 -1.79
C ILE A 507 -29.04 23.58 -2.00
N ALA A 508 -28.30 23.32 -0.94
CA ALA A 508 -27.02 22.67 -1.03
C ALA A 508 -27.12 21.20 -0.59
N LEU A 509 -26.70 20.29 -1.47
CA LEU A 509 -26.61 18.86 -1.22
C LEU A 509 -25.14 18.50 -1.01
N TYR A 510 -24.80 18.03 0.18
CA TYR A 510 -23.42 17.68 0.52
C TYR A 510 -23.09 16.22 0.21
N ALA A 511 -21.87 15.84 0.46
CA ALA A 511 -21.21 14.58 0.07
C ALA A 511 -21.96 13.27 0.34
N SER A 512 -23.03 13.31 1.08
CA SER A 512 -23.88 12.16 1.37
C SER A 512 -24.66 11.63 0.16
N PHE A 513 -24.80 12.43 -0.90
CA PHE A 513 -25.38 11.94 -2.17
C PHE A 513 -24.39 11.04 -2.94
N LEU A 514 -23.12 11.08 -2.60
CA LEU A 514 -22.14 10.20 -3.20
C LEU A 514 -22.45 8.74 -2.87
N PRO A 515 -22.41 7.85 -3.87
CA PRO A 515 -22.73 6.46 -3.68
C PRO A 515 -21.85 5.83 -2.60
N ASP A 516 -22.47 5.06 -1.71
CA ASP A 516 -21.77 4.22 -0.76
C ASP A 516 -21.28 2.97 -1.49
N LEU A 517 -20.18 3.10 -2.19
CA LEU A 517 -19.60 2.01 -2.95
C LEU A 517 -18.92 1.05 -1.97
N ALA A 518 -19.45 -0.19 -1.91
CA ALA A 518 -18.81 -1.25 -1.18
C ALA A 518 -17.40 -1.47 -1.74
N ILE A 519 -16.38 -1.25 -0.91
CA ILE A 519 -15.02 -1.56 -1.26
C ILE A 519 -14.76 -2.98 -0.83
N ASP A 520 -14.67 -3.87 -1.79
CA ASP A 520 -14.12 -5.18 -1.57
C ASP A 520 -12.66 -5.17 -2.02
N TYR A 521 -11.75 -5.20 -1.06
CA TYR A 521 -10.31 -5.32 -1.36
C TYR A 521 -9.99 -6.59 -2.14
N GLU A 522 -10.77 -7.63 -1.93
CA GLU A 522 -10.64 -8.92 -2.59
C GLU A 522 -11.38 -8.97 -3.92
N ALA A 523 -12.37 -8.10 -4.16
CA ALA A 523 -13.05 -7.99 -5.43
C ALA A 523 -12.07 -7.54 -6.52
N ARG A 524 -11.98 -8.32 -7.56
CA ARG A 524 -11.11 -8.08 -8.71
C ARG A 524 -11.93 -7.74 -9.94
N PRO A 525 -11.57 -6.72 -10.69
CA PRO A 525 -10.80 -5.55 -10.30
C PRO A 525 -11.59 -4.78 -9.27
N LEU A 526 -10.96 -4.08 -8.37
CA LEU A 526 -11.66 -3.09 -7.57
C LEU A 526 -12.47 -2.26 -8.53
N ALA A 527 -13.78 -2.29 -8.37
CA ALA A 527 -14.63 -1.33 -9.02
C ALA A 527 -13.99 0.02 -8.72
N GLU A 528 -13.59 0.71 -9.75
CA GLU A 528 -13.05 2.03 -9.62
C GLU A 528 -14.14 2.84 -8.97
N LEU A 529 -13.86 3.31 -7.78
CA LEU A 529 -14.77 4.16 -7.09
C LEU A 529 -14.80 5.47 -7.83
N GLN A 530 -15.75 5.56 -8.68
CA GLN A 530 -16.19 6.82 -9.23
C GLN A 530 -16.92 7.54 -8.10
N VAL A 531 -16.21 8.35 -7.37
CA VAL A 531 -16.81 9.32 -6.46
C VAL A 531 -17.58 10.36 -7.28
N SER A 532 -17.29 10.48 -8.51
CA SER A 532 -17.90 10.98 -9.75
C SER A 532 -16.84 10.82 -10.86
N PRO A 533 -17.11 10.61 -12.07
CA PRO A 533 -18.25 11.07 -12.84
C PRO A 533 -19.41 10.10 -12.83
N GLY A 534 -20.56 10.56 -13.25
CA GLY A 534 -21.72 9.71 -13.39
C GLY A 534 -22.99 10.49 -13.72
N TYR A 535 -24.01 9.72 -14.03
CA TYR A 535 -25.35 10.24 -14.21
C TYR A 535 -26.12 10.08 -12.90
N TYR A 536 -26.73 11.18 -12.48
CA TYR A 536 -27.56 11.26 -11.28
C TYR A 536 -28.93 11.80 -11.66
N GLN A 537 -29.97 11.17 -11.12
CA GLN A 537 -31.33 11.66 -11.20
C GLN A 537 -31.79 12.02 -9.80
N ILE A 538 -32.16 13.26 -9.59
CA ILE A 538 -32.53 13.78 -8.29
C ILE A 538 -34.00 14.20 -8.32
N THR A 539 -34.80 13.58 -7.47
CA THR A 539 -36.19 13.93 -7.29
C THR A 539 -36.35 14.66 -5.96
N PHE A 540 -37.10 15.74 -5.98
CA PHE A 540 -37.38 16.54 -4.80
C PHE A 540 -38.84 16.37 -4.36
N THR A 541 -39.06 16.41 -3.05
CA THR A 541 -40.39 16.47 -2.46
C THR A 541 -40.47 17.74 -1.61
N GLY A 542 -41.55 18.50 -1.76
CA GLY A 542 -41.70 19.78 -1.07
C GLY A 542 -41.28 21.01 -1.89
N LEU A 543 -40.82 20.83 -3.14
CA LEU A 543 -40.61 21.93 -4.09
C LEU A 543 -41.97 22.31 -4.71
N ASN A 544 -42.20 23.64 -4.84
CA ASN A 544 -43.32 24.15 -5.61
C ASN A 544 -43.08 23.91 -7.10
N SER A 545 -44.10 23.48 -7.84
CA SER A 545 -44.04 23.20 -9.28
C SER A 545 -43.66 24.41 -10.15
N ASP A 546 -43.87 25.63 -9.63
CA ASP A 546 -43.67 26.88 -10.35
C ASP A 546 -42.24 27.42 -10.20
N LEU A 547 -41.42 26.84 -9.30
CA LEU A 547 -40.04 27.23 -9.08
C LEU A 547 -39.18 26.93 -10.31
N ARG A 548 -38.40 27.92 -10.74
CA ARG A 548 -37.44 27.77 -11.83
C ARG A 548 -36.02 27.68 -11.28
N LEU A 549 -35.30 26.68 -11.73
CA LEU A 549 -33.86 26.56 -11.43
C LEU A 549 -33.12 27.61 -12.25
N THR A 550 -32.49 28.57 -11.57
CA THR A 550 -31.69 29.64 -12.19
C THR A 550 -30.23 29.27 -12.39
N GLY A 551 -29.73 28.29 -11.62
CA GLY A 551 -28.38 27.79 -11.76
C GLY A 551 -28.11 26.58 -10.90
N LEU A 552 -27.04 25.86 -11.25
CA LEU A 552 -26.51 24.74 -10.49
C LEU A 552 -25.00 24.87 -10.43
N ASP A 553 -24.43 24.82 -9.24
CA ASP A 553 -23.00 24.77 -9.02
C ASP A 553 -22.60 23.43 -8.42
N ILE A 554 -21.39 22.96 -8.72
CA ILE A 554 -20.74 21.81 -8.08
C ILE A 554 -19.50 22.24 -7.33
N ASP A 555 -19.27 21.68 -6.14
CA ASP A 555 -18.01 21.86 -5.40
C ASP A 555 -17.13 20.62 -5.58
N ARG A 556 -15.92 20.86 -6.10
CA ARG A 556 -14.87 19.87 -6.34
C ARG A 556 -13.75 19.93 -5.29
N GLY A 557 -14.00 20.61 -4.18
CA GLY A 557 -13.01 20.84 -3.13
C GLY A 557 -12.09 22.06 -3.39
N ASP A 558 -12.24 22.76 -4.52
CA ASP A 558 -11.52 24.00 -4.85
C ASP A 558 -12.47 25.19 -5.09
N GLY A 559 -13.69 25.07 -4.59
CA GLY A 559 -14.77 26.05 -4.68
C GLY A 559 -15.88 25.65 -5.64
N TRP A 560 -16.92 26.46 -5.63
CA TRP A 560 -18.10 26.27 -6.46
C TRP A 560 -17.82 26.58 -7.93
N VAL A 561 -18.24 25.70 -8.82
CA VAL A 561 -18.08 25.82 -10.27
C VAL A 561 -19.43 25.64 -10.92
N PRO A 562 -19.88 26.56 -11.79
CA PRO A 562 -21.18 26.46 -12.44
C PRO A 562 -21.26 25.25 -13.36
N ALA A 563 -22.39 24.54 -13.29
CA ALA A 563 -22.77 23.52 -14.24
C ALA A 563 -23.47 24.14 -15.44
N GLN A 564 -23.40 23.47 -16.59
CA GLN A 564 -24.05 23.97 -17.83
C GLN A 564 -25.46 23.39 -17.98
N PRO A 565 -26.46 24.22 -18.28
CA PRO A 565 -27.77 23.70 -18.65
C PRO A 565 -27.72 22.92 -19.98
N GLY A 566 -28.54 21.90 -20.10
CA GLY A 566 -28.72 21.09 -21.31
C GLY A 566 -30.18 20.81 -21.56
N ASP A 567 -30.59 20.63 -22.80
CA ASP A 567 -31.99 20.38 -23.19
C ASP A 567 -32.46 18.97 -22.82
N SER A 568 -31.56 18.03 -22.73
CA SER A 568 -31.76 16.68 -22.23
C SER A 568 -30.45 16.03 -21.84
N ILE A 569 -30.47 15.18 -20.85
CA ILE A 569 -29.28 14.41 -20.43
C ILE A 569 -29.67 12.94 -20.35
N THR A 570 -28.97 12.12 -21.09
CA THR A 570 -29.14 10.66 -21.05
C THR A 570 -27.90 10.00 -20.47
N PRO A 571 -28.03 8.89 -19.74
CA PRO A 571 -26.89 8.07 -19.35
C PRO A 571 -26.12 7.64 -20.59
N THR A 572 -24.81 7.83 -20.60
CA THR A 572 -23.90 7.36 -21.67
C THR A 572 -23.39 5.97 -21.38
#